data_f3134c2f941043a47dc580fe5fd0d818
#
_entry.id   f3134c2f941043a47dc580fe5fd0d818
#
_cell.length_a   1.000
_cell.length_b   1.000
_cell.length_c   1.000
_cell.angle_alpha   90.00
_cell.angle_beta   90.00
_cell.angle_gamma   90.00
#
_symmetry.space_group_name_H-M   'P 1'
#
loop_
_entity.id
_entity.type
_entity.pdbx_description
1 polymer ?
#
loop_
_entity_poly.entity_id
_entity_poly.type
_entity_poly.pdbx_seq_one_letter_code
_entity_poly.pdbx_strand_id
1 'polypeptide(L)'
;MMKITKTFKVKANTFRKLDDPFENGKSKKYVFYVKVADVPEGIPMDTNPREQKLNSAVSKAIEESLLSNDGYFHLKNRGVVISAGKVLFNNGKEEVTLEFDDNSVHGNIDGGHTYKIVCEHKEDNLDQYVQFEVMTGVEDIIEDLARARNTSVQVDEKSMAELANRFDPIKEGLEGMPFFKRIAFKQNQIEVDADTGKNSKMIDAREVVAIINMFDIEKYSDSIQPTQAYTSKAKMLEYYLEDPEKYRRFVNISPDIFDLYDTVETEFAE
;
A
#
# COMPACT_ATOMS: atom_id res chain seq x y z
N MET A 1 -36.59 5.64 -6.46
CA MET A 1 -35.47 5.42 -5.54
C MET A 1 -35.38 6.60 -4.58
N MET A 2 -34.96 6.37 -3.33
CA MET A 2 -34.88 7.45 -2.35
C MET A 2 -33.53 8.16 -2.53
N LYS A 3 -33.57 9.45 -2.84
CA LYS A 3 -32.37 10.28 -3.00
C LYS A 3 -31.67 10.43 -1.66
N ILE A 4 -30.38 10.03 -1.60
CA ILE A 4 -29.55 10.20 -0.43
C ILE A 4 -28.72 11.48 -0.60
N THR A 5 -28.66 12.30 0.43
CA THR A 5 -27.85 13.55 0.41
C THR A 5 -26.91 13.54 1.60
N LYS A 6 -25.64 13.86 1.38
CA LYS A 6 -24.60 14.01 2.42
C LYS A 6 -23.93 15.36 2.33
N THR A 7 -23.78 16.01 3.47
CA THR A 7 -23.13 17.35 3.54
C THR A 7 -21.87 17.26 4.40
N PHE A 8 -20.81 17.84 3.90
CA PHE A 8 -19.48 17.90 4.50
C PHE A 8 -19.14 19.35 4.83
N LYS A 9 -18.47 19.58 5.94
CA LYS A 9 -17.83 20.87 6.20
C LYS A 9 -16.47 20.89 5.51
N VAL A 10 -16.29 21.87 4.61
CA VAL A 10 -15.11 21.95 3.73
C VAL A 10 -14.66 23.39 3.60
N LYS A 11 -13.45 23.69 4.06
CA LYS A 11 -12.88 25.04 3.88
C LYS A 11 -12.71 25.36 2.40
N ALA A 12 -13.10 26.56 2.00
CA ALA A 12 -13.08 26.98 0.60
C ALA A 12 -11.70 26.87 -0.07
N ASN A 13 -10.62 27.12 0.68
CA ASN A 13 -9.25 27.01 0.17
C ASN A 13 -8.79 25.56 -0.06
N THR A 14 -9.49 24.56 0.47
CA THR A 14 -9.18 23.14 0.30
C THR A 14 -10.06 22.46 -0.74
N PHE A 15 -11.05 23.14 -1.31
CA PHE A 15 -11.92 22.61 -2.36
C PHE A 15 -11.37 22.93 -3.74
N ARG A 16 -11.30 21.92 -4.60
CA ARG A 16 -10.93 22.06 -6.03
C ARG A 16 -11.88 21.30 -6.89
N LYS A 17 -12.28 21.90 -8.01
CA LYS A 17 -13.05 21.30 -9.09
C LYS A 17 -12.16 21.23 -10.32
N LEU A 18 -12.16 20.10 -10.99
CA LEU A 18 -11.53 19.87 -12.28
C LEU A 18 -12.63 19.44 -13.26
N ASP A 19 -12.73 20.12 -14.37
CA ASP A 19 -13.60 19.72 -15.47
C ASP A 19 -12.89 18.67 -16.34
N ASP A 20 -13.65 17.96 -17.16
CA ASP A 20 -13.12 16.98 -18.09
C ASP A 20 -12.10 17.61 -19.04
N PRO A 21 -10.93 17.00 -19.27
CA PRO A 21 -9.92 17.54 -20.19
C PRO A 21 -10.33 17.46 -21.65
N PHE A 22 -11.35 16.67 -22.00
CA PHE A 22 -11.88 16.57 -23.35
C PHE A 22 -13.03 17.56 -23.56
N GLU A 23 -13.09 18.23 -24.72
CA GLU A 23 -14.04 19.31 -25.03
C GLU A 23 -15.51 18.86 -24.88
N ASN A 24 -15.83 17.60 -25.22
CA ASN A 24 -17.17 17.02 -25.08
C ASN A 24 -17.31 16.10 -23.87
N GLY A 25 -16.35 16.10 -22.97
CA GLY A 25 -16.37 15.28 -21.77
C GLY A 25 -17.42 15.74 -20.77
N LYS A 26 -18.05 14.79 -20.10
CA LYS A 26 -19.13 15.07 -19.13
C LYS A 26 -18.65 14.89 -17.70
N SER A 27 -17.51 14.25 -17.50
CA SER A 27 -16.99 13.95 -16.17
C SER A 27 -16.53 15.21 -15.45
N LYS A 28 -16.64 15.22 -14.15
CA LYS A 28 -16.05 16.24 -13.28
C LYS A 28 -15.43 15.56 -12.08
N LYS A 29 -14.30 16.09 -11.64
CA LYS A 29 -13.61 15.63 -10.45
C LYS A 29 -13.57 16.77 -9.44
N TYR A 30 -13.85 16.44 -8.19
CA TYR A 30 -13.77 17.34 -7.06
C TYR A 30 -12.84 16.73 -6.03
N VAL A 31 -11.95 17.53 -5.47
CA VAL A 31 -11.02 17.11 -4.41
C VAL A 31 -11.12 18.10 -3.26
N PHE A 32 -11.25 17.60 -2.04
CA PHE A 32 -11.33 18.41 -0.84
C PHE A 32 -10.89 17.64 0.40
N TYR A 33 -10.54 18.38 1.45
CA TYR A 33 -10.22 17.82 2.76
C TYR A 33 -11.37 18.04 3.74
N VAL A 34 -11.63 17.00 4.55
CA VAL A 34 -12.65 17.06 5.60
C VAL A 34 -12.00 16.70 6.93
N LYS A 35 -12.31 17.44 7.99
CA LYS A 35 -11.90 17.05 9.34
C LYS A 35 -12.57 15.75 9.72
N VAL A 36 -11.86 14.83 10.36
CA VAL A 36 -12.36 13.50 10.73
C VAL A 36 -13.72 13.59 11.44
N ALA A 37 -13.85 14.48 12.39
CA ALA A 37 -15.11 14.71 13.14
C ALA A 37 -16.29 15.19 12.27
N ASP A 38 -16.04 15.75 11.09
CA ASP A 38 -17.07 16.30 10.20
C ASP A 38 -17.43 15.34 9.04
N VAL A 39 -16.88 14.12 9.02
CA VAL A 39 -17.18 13.12 7.98
C VAL A 39 -18.58 12.57 8.19
N PRO A 40 -19.49 12.71 7.21
CA PRO A 40 -20.84 12.17 7.32
C PRO A 40 -20.87 10.66 7.18
N GLU A 41 -21.70 10.00 8.00
CA GLU A 41 -21.95 8.58 7.89
C GLU A 41 -22.99 8.23 6.80
N GLY A 42 -23.03 6.96 6.42
CA GLY A 42 -24.03 6.42 5.50
C GLY A 42 -23.85 6.87 4.06
N ILE A 43 -22.60 7.03 3.61
CA ILE A 43 -22.27 7.06 2.18
C ILE A 43 -22.53 5.66 1.63
N PRO A 44 -23.27 5.52 0.47
CA PRO A 44 -23.51 4.23 -0.14
C PRO A 44 -22.21 3.48 -0.45
N MET A 45 -22.18 2.16 -0.19
CA MET A 45 -20.99 1.31 -0.37
C MET A 45 -21.15 0.27 -1.49
N ASP A 46 -22.30 0.24 -2.15
CA ASP A 46 -22.66 -0.79 -3.14
C ASP A 46 -21.75 -0.78 -4.38
N THR A 47 -21.18 0.37 -4.72
CA THR A 47 -20.22 0.54 -5.84
C THR A 47 -18.80 0.08 -5.51
N ASN A 48 -18.51 -0.29 -4.26
CA ASN A 48 -17.18 -0.79 -3.87
C ASN A 48 -17.10 -2.31 -4.04
N PRO A 49 -16.24 -2.85 -4.91
CA PRO A 49 -16.17 -4.28 -5.17
C PRO A 49 -15.56 -5.08 -4.01
N ARG A 50 -15.05 -4.42 -2.97
CA ARG A 50 -14.40 -5.07 -1.82
C ARG A 50 -15.21 -4.93 -0.56
N GLU A 51 -15.37 -6.04 0.15
CA GLU A 51 -15.81 -6.02 1.54
C GLU A 51 -14.72 -5.47 2.46
N GLN A 52 -15.08 -4.49 3.30
CA GLN A 52 -14.12 -3.84 4.21
C GLN A 52 -14.01 -4.62 5.51
N LYS A 53 -12.97 -5.46 5.62
CA LYS A 53 -12.63 -6.22 6.83
C LYS A 53 -11.72 -5.37 7.72
N LEU A 54 -12.25 -4.86 8.83
CA LEU A 54 -11.53 -3.95 9.74
C LEU A 54 -10.44 -4.64 10.57
N ASN A 55 -10.40 -5.95 10.60
CA ASN A 55 -9.34 -6.72 11.27
C ASN A 55 -8.14 -7.06 10.38
N SER A 56 -8.07 -6.55 9.16
CA SER A 56 -6.96 -6.76 8.24
C SER A 56 -5.72 -5.95 8.65
N ALA A 57 -4.52 -6.38 8.22
CA ALA A 57 -3.28 -5.63 8.44
C ALA A 57 -3.35 -4.21 7.85
N VAL A 58 -4.00 -4.06 6.68
CA VAL A 58 -4.22 -2.75 6.04
C VAL A 58 -5.08 -1.85 6.90
N SER A 59 -6.18 -2.37 7.44
CA SER A 59 -7.08 -1.60 8.30
C SER A 59 -6.38 -1.14 9.58
N LYS A 60 -5.62 -2.01 10.23
CA LYS A 60 -4.82 -1.67 11.41
C LYS A 60 -3.80 -0.57 11.12
N ALA A 61 -3.08 -0.66 9.99
CA ALA A 61 -2.12 0.38 9.60
C ALA A 61 -2.79 1.74 9.32
N ILE A 62 -4.00 1.74 8.74
CA ILE A 62 -4.80 2.96 8.54
C ILE A 62 -5.20 3.54 9.90
N GLU A 63 -5.71 2.71 10.80
CA GLU A 63 -6.13 3.10 12.15
C GLU A 63 -4.97 3.67 12.97
N GLU A 64 -3.83 2.98 13.02
CA GLU A 64 -2.61 3.45 13.67
C GLU A 64 -2.16 4.82 13.12
N SER A 65 -2.19 4.99 11.80
CA SER A 65 -1.85 6.27 11.15
C SER A 65 -2.85 7.37 11.51
N LEU A 66 -4.13 7.07 11.64
CA LEU A 66 -5.16 8.02 12.07
C LEU A 66 -4.97 8.43 13.54
N LEU A 67 -4.79 7.44 14.42
CA LEU A 67 -4.65 7.62 15.86
C LEU A 67 -3.31 8.26 16.27
N SER A 68 -2.29 8.25 15.39
CA SER A 68 -1.04 8.97 15.64
C SER A 68 -1.25 10.47 15.87
N ASN A 69 -2.36 11.01 15.38
CA ASN A 69 -2.81 12.40 15.55
C ASN A 69 -1.72 13.45 15.25
N ASP A 70 -0.87 13.14 14.27
CA ASP A 70 0.31 13.94 13.92
C ASP A 70 0.04 15.04 12.86
N GLY A 71 -1.21 15.17 12.44
CA GLY A 71 -1.64 16.15 11.42
C GLY A 71 -1.32 15.75 9.98
N TYR A 72 -0.75 14.58 9.72
CA TYR A 72 -0.32 14.14 8.39
C TYR A 72 -1.17 13.01 7.79
N PHE A 73 -2.26 12.61 8.41
CA PHE A 73 -3.10 11.52 7.90
C PHE A 73 -3.54 11.75 6.45
N HIS A 74 -3.94 12.97 6.09
CA HIS A 74 -4.36 13.35 4.74
C HIS A 74 -3.25 13.26 3.67
N LEU A 75 -1.97 13.20 4.07
CA LEU A 75 -0.82 13.00 3.19
C LEU A 75 -0.40 11.52 3.13
N LYS A 76 -0.53 10.79 4.24
CA LYS A 76 -0.17 9.38 4.36
C LYS A 76 -1.23 8.45 3.80
N ASN A 77 -2.51 8.84 3.88
CA ASN A 77 -3.65 8.07 3.41
C ASN A 77 -4.11 8.52 2.02
N ARG A 78 -4.52 7.59 1.18
CA ARG A 78 -5.01 7.91 -0.19
C ARG A 78 -6.38 8.59 -0.21
N GLY A 79 -7.07 8.61 0.94
CA GLY A 79 -8.41 9.18 1.06
C GLY A 79 -9.52 8.24 0.60
N VAL A 80 -10.66 8.85 0.31
CA VAL A 80 -11.92 8.20 -0.06
C VAL A 80 -12.33 8.67 -1.44
N VAL A 81 -12.64 7.73 -2.33
CA VAL A 81 -13.09 8.02 -3.70
C VAL A 81 -14.56 7.68 -3.85
N ILE A 82 -15.34 8.63 -4.37
CA ILE A 82 -16.80 8.57 -4.45
C ILE A 82 -17.28 8.88 -5.87
N SER A 83 -18.31 8.17 -6.33
CA SER A 83 -19.15 8.55 -7.45
C SER A 83 -20.43 9.19 -6.91
N ALA A 84 -20.86 10.32 -7.46
CA ALA A 84 -22.08 11.01 -7.06
C ALA A 84 -22.82 11.57 -8.28
N GLY A 85 -24.14 11.66 -8.22
CA GLY A 85 -24.95 12.26 -9.28
C GLY A 85 -24.76 13.77 -9.36
N LYS A 86 -24.52 14.42 -8.20
CA LYS A 86 -24.32 15.88 -8.14
C LYS A 86 -23.43 16.29 -6.97
N VAL A 87 -22.64 17.34 -7.21
CA VAL A 87 -21.81 18.00 -6.18
C VAL A 87 -22.18 19.49 -6.17
N LEU A 88 -22.55 20.00 -5.01
CA LEU A 88 -22.85 21.40 -4.77
C LEU A 88 -21.87 21.94 -3.72
N PHE A 89 -21.17 23.02 -4.03
CA PHE A 89 -20.32 23.72 -3.07
C PHE A 89 -20.92 25.08 -2.71
N ASN A 90 -21.15 25.29 -1.42
CA ASN A 90 -21.59 26.56 -0.87
C ASN A 90 -20.41 27.25 -0.17
N ASN A 91 -19.79 28.21 -0.86
CA ASN A 91 -18.63 28.92 -0.37
C ASN A 91 -18.95 29.77 0.91
N GLY A 92 -20.16 30.29 1.01
CA GLY A 92 -20.56 31.13 2.18
C GLY A 92 -20.78 30.31 3.45
N LYS A 93 -21.13 29.04 3.33
CA LYS A 93 -21.31 28.11 4.45
C LYS A 93 -20.13 27.17 4.66
N GLU A 94 -19.17 27.18 3.74
CA GLU A 94 -18.08 26.21 3.69
C GLU A 94 -18.58 24.74 3.69
N GLU A 95 -19.57 24.45 2.83
CA GLU A 95 -20.22 23.15 2.76
C GLU A 95 -20.18 22.56 1.35
N VAL A 96 -19.85 21.28 1.26
CA VAL A 96 -20.02 20.46 0.05
C VAL A 96 -21.18 19.50 0.27
N THR A 97 -22.15 19.51 -0.64
CA THR A 97 -23.30 18.58 -0.62
C THR A 97 -23.18 17.61 -1.79
N LEU A 98 -23.22 16.31 -1.50
CA LEU A 98 -23.27 15.22 -2.48
C LEU A 98 -24.70 14.67 -2.54
N GLU A 99 -25.17 14.43 -3.76
CA GLU A 99 -26.46 13.79 -4.04
C GLU A 99 -26.20 12.41 -4.69
N PHE A 100 -26.80 11.38 -4.11
CA PHE A 100 -26.76 9.99 -4.59
C PHE A 100 -28.17 9.62 -5.01
N ASP A 101 -28.39 9.48 -6.31
CA ASP A 101 -29.71 9.21 -6.88
C ASP A 101 -29.92 7.73 -7.16
N ASP A 102 -28.82 6.97 -7.37
CA ASP A 102 -28.84 5.53 -7.65
C ASP A 102 -27.61 4.87 -6.99
N ASN A 103 -27.82 4.04 -6.00
CA ASN A 103 -26.75 3.35 -5.26
C ASN A 103 -25.98 2.32 -6.10
N SER A 104 -26.51 1.90 -7.25
CA SER A 104 -25.81 0.97 -8.15
C SER A 104 -24.63 1.63 -8.87
N VAL A 105 -24.65 2.96 -9.01
CA VAL A 105 -23.61 3.75 -9.70
C VAL A 105 -23.07 4.89 -8.86
N HIS A 106 -23.76 5.28 -7.78
CA HIS A 106 -23.33 6.36 -6.88
C HIS A 106 -22.99 5.80 -5.49
N GLY A 107 -21.78 6.05 -5.02
CA GLY A 107 -21.28 5.58 -3.73
C GLY A 107 -19.77 5.57 -3.65
N ASN A 108 -19.27 4.87 -2.65
CA ASN A 108 -17.83 4.69 -2.46
C ASN A 108 -17.26 3.75 -3.52
N ILE A 109 -16.25 4.19 -4.26
CA ILE A 109 -15.54 3.41 -5.28
C ILE A 109 -14.27 2.79 -4.71
N ASP A 110 -13.52 3.57 -3.91
CA ASP A 110 -12.24 3.17 -3.29
C ASP A 110 -12.05 3.87 -1.94
N GLY A 111 -11.14 3.36 -1.12
CA GLY A 111 -10.89 3.90 0.22
C GLY A 111 -11.97 3.52 1.25
N GLY A 112 -12.73 2.45 1.02
CA GLY A 112 -13.80 2.00 1.92
C GLY A 112 -13.31 1.65 3.33
N HIS A 113 -12.10 1.08 3.49
CA HIS A 113 -11.50 0.86 4.80
C HIS A 113 -11.23 2.19 5.52
N THR A 114 -10.64 3.15 4.80
CA THR A 114 -10.39 4.51 5.34
C THR A 114 -11.70 5.15 5.81
N TYR A 115 -12.74 5.09 4.99
CA TYR A 115 -14.04 5.67 5.33
C TYR A 115 -14.64 5.06 6.60
N LYS A 116 -14.66 3.72 6.72
CA LYS A 116 -15.20 3.04 7.90
C LYS A 116 -14.41 3.38 9.16
N ILE A 117 -13.06 3.32 9.11
CA ILE A 117 -12.20 3.64 10.25
C ILE A 117 -12.39 5.10 10.68
N VAL A 118 -12.44 6.03 9.73
CA VAL A 118 -12.70 7.45 10.03
C VAL A 118 -14.07 7.64 10.71
N CYS A 119 -15.11 6.93 10.25
CA CYS A 119 -16.43 6.99 10.90
C CYS A 119 -16.43 6.39 12.31
N GLU A 120 -15.67 5.33 12.58
CA GLU A 120 -15.54 4.74 13.92
C GLU A 120 -14.86 5.68 14.92
N HIS A 121 -13.87 6.47 14.46
CA HIS A 121 -13.06 7.36 15.29
C HIS A 121 -13.48 8.85 15.21
N LYS A 122 -14.61 9.18 14.61
CA LYS A 122 -15.03 10.58 14.43
C LYS A 122 -15.26 11.34 15.73
N GLU A 123 -15.64 10.65 16.82
CA GLU A 123 -15.89 11.23 18.14
C GLU A 123 -14.61 11.33 19.01
N ASP A 124 -13.49 10.82 18.55
CA ASP A 124 -12.23 10.77 19.32
C ASP A 124 -11.48 12.12 19.37
N ASN A 125 -12.11 13.17 18.87
CA ASN A 125 -11.56 14.54 18.85
C ASN A 125 -10.17 14.67 18.24
N LEU A 126 -9.93 13.92 17.15
CA LEU A 126 -8.65 13.91 16.43
C LEU A 126 -8.51 15.20 15.60
N ASP A 127 -7.32 15.80 15.61
CA ASP A 127 -7.00 16.94 14.73
C ASP A 127 -6.40 16.44 13.40
N GLN A 128 -7.13 15.57 12.72
CA GLN A 128 -6.76 14.95 11.46
C GLN A 128 -7.77 15.29 10.36
N TYR A 129 -7.27 15.26 9.13
CA TYR A 129 -8.08 15.46 7.93
C TYR A 129 -7.97 14.23 7.02
N VAL A 130 -9.04 13.97 6.27
CA VAL A 130 -9.08 12.95 5.22
C VAL A 130 -9.42 13.59 3.88
N GLN A 131 -8.77 13.11 2.81
CA GLN A 131 -9.04 13.54 1.45
C GLN A 131 -10.27 12.83 0.90
N PHE A 132 -11.16 13.59 0.27
CA PHE A 132 -12.22 13.06 -0.58
C PHE A 132 -11.95 13.43 -2.03
N GLU A 133 -12.06 12.46 -2.92
CA GLU A 133 -12.13 12.62 -4.36
C GLU A 133 -13.52 12.21 -4.81
N VAL A 134 -14.27 13.13 -5.40
CA VAL A 134 -15.63 12.87 -5.87
C VAL A 134 -15.69 13.05 -7.37
N MET A 135 -16.31 12.10 -8.07
CA MET A 135 -16.52 12.14 -9.50
C MET A 135 -18.01 12.17 -9.84
N THR A 136 -18.38 12.90 -10.89
CA THR A 136 -19.73 12.93 -11.46
C THR A 136 -19.65 12.72 -12.96
N GLY A 137 -20.73 12.21 -13.57
CA GLY A 137 -20.78 11.90 -15.00
C GLY A 137 -19.90 10.71 -15.39
N VAL A 138 -19.77 9.74 -14.49
CA VAL A 138 -18.95 8.52 -14.65
C VAL A 138 -19.79 7.23 -14.58
N GLU A 139 -21.12 7.36 -14.58
CA GLU A 139 -22.07 6.27 -14.40
C GLU A 139 -21.85 5.15 -15.41
N ASP A 140 -21.58 5.50 -16.69
CA ASP A 140 -21.39 4.56 -17.79
C ASP A 140 -20.09 3.72 -17.66
N ILE A 141 -19.14 4.13 -16.81
CA ILE A 141 -17.84 3.48 -16.63
C ILE A 141 -17.57 3.05 -15.20
N ILE A 142 -18.59 3.05 -14.34
CA ILE A 142 -18.40 2.86 -12.88
C ILE A 142 -17.72 1.53 -12.54
N GLU A 143 -18.05 0.44 -13.21
CA GLU A 143 -17.45 -0.87 -12.99
C GLU A 143 -15.97 -0.90 -13.36
N ASP A 144 -15.63 -0.35 -14.52
CA ASP A 144 -14.23 -0.27 -14.98
C ASP A 144 -13.41 0.64 -14.08
N LEU A 145 -13.99 1.76 -13.65
CA LEU A 145 -13.37 2.71 -12.74
C LEU A 145 -13.11 2.08 -11.37
N ALA A 146 -14.10 1.38 -10.82
CA ALA A 146 -13.97 0.68 -9.54
C ALA A 146 -12.90 -0.44 -9.63
N ARG A 147 -12.90 -1.21 -10.72
CA ARG A 147 -11.90 -2.25 -10.98
C ARG A 147 -10.49 -1.66 -11.07
N ALA A 148 -10.30 -0.64 -11.91
CA ALA A 148 -8.99 -0.03 -12.12
C ALA A 148 -8.40 0.55 -10.83
N ARG A 149 -9.22 1.20 -10.00
CA ARG A 149 -8.78 1.79 -8.73
C ARG A 149 -8.49 0.77 -7.65
N ASN A 150 -9.23 -0.34 -7.62
CA ASN A 150 -9.02 -1.41 -6.65
C ASN A 150 -7.96 -2.44 -7.08
N THR A 151 -7.49 -2.40 -8.33
CA THR A 151 -6.44 -3.29 -8.85
C THR A 151 -5.04 -2.72 -8.57
N SER A 152 -4.92 -1.53 -7.96
CA SER A 152 -3.61 -0.96 -7.62
C SER A 152 -2.82 -1.95 -6.75
N VAL A 153 -1.72 -2.43 -7.30
CA VAL A 153 -0.83 -3.39 -6.64
C VAL A 153 -0.33 -2.75 -5.35
N GLN A 154 -0.61 -3.39 -4.23
CA GLN A 154 -0.02 -3.03 -2.96
C GLN A 154 1.50 -3.17 -3.12
N VAL A 155 2.26 -2.10 -2.87
CA VAL A 155 3.73 -2.16 -2.85
C VAL A 155 4.11 -3.23 -1.82
N ASP A 156 4.90 -4.22 -2.22
CA ASP A 156 5.26 -5.30 -1.32
C ASP A 156 6.19 -4.80 -0.18
N GLU A 157 6.17 -5.51 0.93
CA GLU A 157 6.95 -5.18 2.13
C GLU A 157 8.45 -5.07 1.83
N LYS A 158 8.97 -5.90 0.93
CA LYS A 158 10.35 -5.88 0.45
C LYS A 158 10.71 -4.52 -0.17
N SER A 159 9.85 -3.98 -1.04
CA SER A 159 10.08 -2.70 -1.71
C SER A 159 10.02 -1.53 -0.72
N MET A 160 9.18 -1.61 0.31
CA MET A 160 9.14 -0.62 1.39
C MET A 160 10.38 -0.70 2.28
N ALA A 161 10.86 -1.91 2.57
CA ALA A 161 12.10 -2.13 3.32
C ALA A 161 13.32 -1.56 2.58
N GLU A 162 13.38 -1.72 1.25
CA GLU A 162 14.43 -1.14 0.43
C GLU A 162 14.40 0.40 0.45
N LEU A 163 13.21 1.00 0.34
CA LEU A 163 13.05 2.45 0.43
C LEU A 163 13.53 3.02 1.77
N ALA A 164 13.36 2.25 2.85
CA ALA A 164 13.80 2.59 4.20
C ALA A 164 15.26 2.18 4.50
N ASN A 165 16.04 1.76 3.48
CA ASN A 165 17.43 1.30 3.61
C ASN A 165 17.62 0.12 4.58
N ARG A 166 16.55 -0.67 4.80
CA ARG A 166 16.57 -1.78 5.75
C ARG A 166 17.43 -2.96 5.28
N PHE A 167 17.83 -3.01 3.99
CA PHE A 167 18.70 -4.05 3.43
C PHE A 167 20.19 -3.72 3.47
N ASP A 168 20.60 -2.58 4.02
CA ASP A 168 22.02 -2.19 4.07
C ASP A 168 22.92 -3.26 4.70
N PRO A 169 22.56 -3.92 5.83
CA PRO A 169 23.39 -4.98 6.39
C PRO A 169 23.67 -6.14 5.43
N ILE A 170 22.68 -6.52 4.61
CA ILE A 170 22.83 -7.59 3.61
C ILE A 170 23.64 -7.10 2.41
N LYS A 171 23.38 -5.88 1.94
CA LYS A 171 24.12 -5.29 0.81
C LYS A 171 25.61 -5.17 1.12
N GLU A 172 25.98 -4.71 2.29
CA GLU A 172 27.38 -4.61 2.74
C GLU A 172 28.10 -5.95 2.65
N GLY A 173 27.41 -7.05 3.00
CA GLY A 173 28.01 -8.39 2.94
C GLY A 173 28.11 -8.98 1.54
N LEU A 174 27.32 -8.51 0.60
CA LEU A 174 27.18 -9.16 -0.71
C LEU A 174 27.57 -8.28 -1.90
N GLU A 175 27.91 -7.00 -1.70
CA GLU A 175 28.19 -6.05 -2.79
C GLU A 175 29.29 -6.54 -3.76
N GLY A 176 30.29 -7.27 -3.25
CA GLY A 176 31.38 -7.84 -4.05
C GLY A 176 31.03 -9.13 -4.80
N MET A 177 29.86 -9.72 -4.57
CA MET A 177 29.50 -11.02 -5.16
C MET A 177 29.08 -10.89 -6.62
N PRO A 178 29.45 -11.85 -7.50
CA PRO A 178 29.12 -11.78 -8.93
C PRO A 178 27.62 -11.67 -9.23
N PHE A 179 26.78 -12.22 -8.37
CA PHE A 179 25.32 -12.23 -8.51
C PHE A 179 24.63 -11.00 -7.88
N PHE A 180 25.34 -10.11 -7.18
CA PHE A 180 24.76 -9.01 -6.41
C PHE A 180 23.76 -8.17 -7.23
N LYS A 181 24.12 -7.79 -8.45
CA LYS A 181 23.25 -7.00 -9.35
C LYS A 181 21.94 -7.69 -9.69
N ARG A 182 21.90 -9.02 -9.59
CA ARG A 182 20.72 -9.83 -9.85
C ARG A 182 19.79 -9.94 -8.64
N ILE A 183 20.16 -9.40 -7.46
CA ILE A 183 19.29 -9.41 -6.29
C ILE A 183 18.21 -8.35 -6.45
N ALA A 184 16.96 -8.78 -6.46
CA ALA A 184 15.79 -7.92 -6.58
C ALA A 184 15.31 -7.47 -5.19
N PHE A 185 15.74 -6.29 -4.76
CA PHE A 185 15.28 -5.64 -3.51
C PHE A 185 13.93 -4.94 -3.68
N LYS A 186 13.51 -4.67 -4.91
CA LYS A 186 12.23 -4.04 -5.24
C LYS A 186 11.37 -4.96 -6.08
N GLN A 187 10.06 -4.73 -6.03
CA GLN A 187 9.11 -5.40 -6.91
C GLN A 187 9.38 -5.02 -8.38
N ASN A 188 9.29 -6.00 -9.27
CA ASN A 188 9.53 -5.82 -10.72
C ASN A 188 10.91 -5.28 -11.09
N GLN A 189 11.89 -5.35 -10.20
CA GLN A 189 13.27 -5.02 -10.52
C GLN A 189 13.83 -6.02 -11.55
N ILE A 190 14.47 -5.51 -12.58
CA ILE A 190 15.13 -6.29 -13.64
C ILE A 190 16.58 -5.85 -13.76
N GLU A 191 17.43 -6.76 -14.19
CA GLU A 191 18.80 -6.52 -14.61
C GLU A 191 18.97 -7.04 -16.03
N VAL A 192 19.61 -6.29 -16.88
CA VAL A 192 19.90 -6.69 -18.27
C VAL A 192 21.34 -7.15 -18.35
N ASP A 193 21.54 -8.37 -18.81
CA ASP A 193 22.85 -8.93 -19.05
C ASP A 193 23.56 -8.14 -20.16
N ALA A 194 24.74 -7.59 -19.86
CA ALA A 194 25.47 -6.70 -20.75
C ALA A 194 25.99 -7.39 -22.03
N ASP A 195 26.24 -8.70 -21.97
CA ASP A 195 26.83 -9.45 -23.10
C ASP A 195 25.73 -9.96 -24.05
N THR A 196 24.58 -10.36 -23.48
CA THR A 196 23.50 -10.97 -24.26
C THR A 196 22.34 -10.01 -24.56
N GLY A 197 22.24 -8.88 -23.85
CA GLY A 197 21.12 -7.92 -23.95
C GLY A 197 19.79 -8.48 -23.46
N LYS A 198 19.77 -9.63 -22.77
CA LYS A 198 18.57 -10.28 -22.24
C LYS A 198 18.40 -9.99 -20.75
N ASN A 199 17.16 -10.10 -20.28
CA ASN A 199 16.89 -10.00 -18.85
C ASN A 199 17.56 -11.15 -18.11
N SER A 200 18.35 -10.83 -17.08
CA SER A 200 18.94 -11.81 -16.18
C SER A 200 17.87 -12.47 -15.31
N LYS A 201 18.10 -13.73 -14.91
CA LYS A 201 17.28 -14.38 -13.88
C LYS A 201 17.53 -13.69 -12.56
N MET A 202 16.52 -13.02 -12.03
CA MET A 202 16.59 -12.30 -10.76
C MET A 202 16.50 -13.25 -9.56
N ILE A 203 17.20 -12.88 -8.50
CA ILE A 203 17.16 -13.54 -7.18
C ILE A 203 16.32 -12.65 -6.27
N ASP A 204 15.25 -13.16 -5.69
CA ASP A 204 14.43 -12.37 -4.76
C ASP A 204 15.22 -12.12 -3.45
N ALA A 205 15.25 -10.88 -2.97
CA ALA A 205 15.96 -10.55 -1.72
C ALA A 205 15.45 -11.36 -0.50
N ARG A 206 14.18 -11.81 -0.52
CA ARG A 206 13.62 -12.72 0.50
C ARG A 206 14.31 -14.08 0.52
N GLU A 207 14.80 -14.54 -0.63
CA GLU A 207 15.58 -15.77 -0.73
C GLU A 207 16.95 -15.60 -0.09
N VAL A 208 17.61 -14.50 -0.40
CA VAL A 208 18.90 -14.13 0.21
C VAL A 208 18.77 -14.06 1.74
N VAL A 209 17.74 -13.38 2.24
CA VAL A 209 17.43 -13.30 3.68
C VAL A 209 17.20 -14.69 4.26
N ALA A 210 16.46 -15.56 3.57
CA ALA A 210 16.16 -16.91 4.02
C ALA A 210 17.44 -17.77 4.15
N ILE A 211 18.34 -17.68 3.17
CA ILE A 211 19.62 -18.41 3.19
C ILE A 211 20.47 -17.94 4.38
N ILE A 212 20.65 -16.64 4.56
CA ILE A 212 21.42 -16.10 5.69
C ILE A 212 20.80 -16.52 7.03
N ASN A 213 19.47 -16.50 7.13
CA ASN A 213 18.74 -16.85 8.34
C ASN A 213 18.98 -18.29 8.77
N MET A 214 19.26 -19.21 7.83
CA MET A 214 19.57 -20.61 8.15
C MET A 214 20.83 -20.76 9.01
N PHE A 215 21.74 -19.80 8.96
CA PHE A 215 22.99 -19.78 9.73
C PHE A 215 22.87 -19.07 11.09
N ASP A 216 21.68 -18.71 11.50
CA ASP A 216 21.42 -18.07 12.80
C ASP A 216 21.44 -19.12 13.91
N ILE A 217 22.63 -19.37 14.45
CA ILE A 217 22.87 -20.33 15.55
C ILE A 217 22.21 -19.96 16.88
N GLU A 218 21.79 -18.71 17.06
CA GLU A 218 20.99 -18.31 18.23
C GLU A 218 19.54 -18.78 18.11
N LYS A 219 19.07 -18.90 16.89
CA LYS A 219 17.69 -19.28 16.58
C LYS A 219 17.56 -20.80 16.31
N TYR A 220 18.55 -21.36 15.64
CA TYR A 220 18.53 -22.75 15.21
C TYR A 220 19.62 -23.55 15.90
N SER A 221 19.35 -24.81 16.16
CA SER A 221 20.24 -25.75 16.84
C SER A 221 20.05 -27.14 16.29
N ASP A 222 20.80 -28.13 16.79
CA ASP A 222 20.62 -29.53 16.42
C ASP A 222 19.19 -30.04 16.62
N SER A 223 18.44 -29.43 17.55
CA SER A 223 17.04 -29.81 17.83
C SER A 223 16.01 -28.88 17.17
N ILE A 224 16.41 -27.72 16.65
CA ILE A 224 15.52 -26.74 16.02
C ILE A 224 16.00 -26.47 14.59
N GLN A 225 15.43 -27.20 13.64
CA GLN A 225 15.77 -27.12 12.23
C GLN A 225 15.22 -25.81 11.59
N PRO A 226 15.90 -25.22 10.60
CA PRO A 226 15.47 -24.00 9.90
C PRO A 226 14.39 -24.26 8.84
N THR A 227 13.40 -25.11 9.14
CA THR A 227 12.35 -25.53 8.18
C THR A 227 11.55 -24.36 7.61
N GLN A 228 11.34 -23.29 8.39
CA GLN A 228 10.63 -22.10 7.93
C GLN A 228 11.41 -21.33 6.85
N ALA A 229 12.74 -21.38 6.85
CA ALA A 229 13.55 -20.72 5.82
C ALA A 229 13.28 -21.34 4.42
N TYR A 230 12.96 -22.61 4.36
CA TYR A 230 12.58 -23.29 3.10
C TYR A 230 11.11 -23.08 2.72
N THR A 231 10.22 -22.99 3.70
CA THR A 231 8.77 -23.02 3.45
C THR A 231 8.11 -21.65 3.37
N SER A 232 8.72 -20.63 3.96
CA SER A 232 8.12 -19.29 4.02
C SER A 232 9.14 -18.16 3.96
N LYS A 233 9.53 -17.78 2.74
CA LYS A 233 10.43 -16.63 2.49
C LYS A 233 9.86 -15.31 3.03
N ALA A 234 8.53 -15.14 3.03
CA ALA A 234 7.87 -13.97 3.59
C ALA A 234 8.10 -13.87 5.12
N LYS A 235 7.96 -15.01 5.83
CA LYS A 235 8.22 -15.05 7.28
C LYS A 235 9.68 -14.77 7.62
N MET A 236 10.61 -15.18 6.76
CA MET A 236 12.03 -14.86 6.94
C MET A 236 12.29 -13.36 6.78
N LEU A 237 11.60 -12.71 5.85
CA LEU A 237 11.67 -11.25 5.71
C LEU A 237 11.12 -10.54 6.95
N GLU A 238 9.97 -10.97 7.50
CA GLU A 238 9.45 -10.41 8.76
C GLU A 238 10.49 -10.49 9.88
N TYR A 239 11.09 -11.65 10.11
CA TYR A 239 12.14 -11.83 11.13
C TYR A 239 13.36 -10.94 10.89
N TYR A 240 13.75 -10.77 9.63
CA TYR A 240 14.83 -9.87 9.28
C TYR A 240 14.49 -8.42 9.62
N LEU A 241 13.26 -7.98 9.29
CA LEU A 241 12.80 -6.61 9.49
C LEU A 241 12.52 -6.25 10.95
N GLU A 242 12.35 -7.24 11.84
CA GLU A 242 12.30 -7.00 13.28
C GLU A 242 13.60 -6.35 13.79
N ASP A 243 14.78 -6.85 13.35
CA ASP A 243 16.08 -6.30 13.70
C ASP A 243 17.12 -6.54 12.58
N PRO A 244 17.16 -5.70 11.53
CA PRO A 244 18.13 -5.85 10.45
C PRO A 244 19.59 -5.72 10.91
N GLU A 245 19.85 -4.90 11.93
CA GLU A 245 21.21 -4.67 12.44
C GLU A 245 21.82 -5.93 13.05
N LYS A 246 21.00 -6.80 13.60
CA LYS A 246 21.43 -8.13 14.07
C LYS A 246 22.15 -8.93 12.97
N TYR A 247 21.78 -8.70 11.71
CA TYR A 247 22.34 -9.41 10.55
C TYR A 247 23.71 -8.88 10.11
N ARG A 248 24.18 -7.73 10.65
CA ARG A 248 25.57 -7.25 10.41
C ARG A 248 26.63 -8.27 10.85
N ARG A 249 26.33 -9.12 11.80
CA ARG A 249 27.23 -10.22 12.23
C ARG A 249 27.54 -11.21 11.10
N PHE A 250 26.68 -11.28 10.08
CA PHE A 250 26.86 -12.15 8.92
C PHE A 250 27.62 -11.49 7.78
N VAL A 251 27.87 -10.17 7.81
CA VAL A 251 28.51 -9.42 6.71
C VAL A 251 29.82 -10.08 6.26
N ASN A 252 30.68 -10.43 7.20
CA ASN A 252 32.01 -10.99 6.88
C ASN A 252 31.96 -12.45 6.39
N ILE A 253 30.91 -13.19 6.69
CA ILE A 253 30.77 -14.61 6.32
C ILE A 253 29.74 -14.82 5.20
N SER A 254 29.02 -13.77 4.79
CA SER A 254 28.03 -13.87 3.72
C SER A 254 28.61 -14.39 2.40
N PRO A 255 29.81 -13.96 1.94
CA PRO A 255 30.43 -14.56 0.77
C PRO A 255 30.61 -16.09 0.89
N ASP A 256 31.16 -16.56 2.00
CA ASP A 256 31.39 -17.99 2.22
C ASP A 256 30.08 -18.79 2.27
N ILE A 257 29.02 -18.22 2.85
CA ILE A 257 27.69 -18.83 2.89
C ILE A 257 27.15 -19.04 1.46
N PHE A 258 27.29 -18.05 0.59
CA PHE A 258 26.78 -18.15 -0.77
C PHE A 258 27.68 -18.98 -1.68
N ASP A 259 28.98 -18.98 -1.49
CA ASP A 259 29.89 -19.89 -2.18
C ASP A 259 29.58 -21.36 -1.82
N LEU A 260 29.29 -21.63 -0.54
CA LEU A 260 28.84 -22.94 -0.10
C LEU A 260 27.49 -23.32 -0.74
N TYR A 261 26.54 -22.37 -0.77
CA TYR A 261 25.24 -22.60 -1.37
C TYR A 261 25.36 -22.95 -2.86
N ASP A 262 26.13 -22.18 -3.62
CA ASP A 262 26.39 -22.42 -5.06
C ASP A 262 27.12 -23.77 -5.29
N THR A 263 28.06 -24.12 -4.41
CA THR A 263 28.76 -25.41 -4.48
C THR A 263 27.77 -26.55 -4.29
N VAL A 264 26.91 -26.48 -3.29
CA VAL A 264 25.89 -27.52 -3.03
C VAL A 264 24.90 -27.61 -4.20
N GLU A 265 24.43 -26.48 -4.73
CA GLU A 265 23.50 -26.47 -5.87
C GLU A 265 24.14 -27.06 -7.13
N THR A 266 25.44 -26.82 -7.33
CA THR A 266 26.15 -27.25 -8.56
C THR A 266 26.59 -28.71 -8.48
N GLU A 267 27.13 -29.15 -7.34
CA GLU A 267 27.74 -30.49 -7.21
C GLU A 267 26.77 -31.58 -6.78
N PHE A 268 25.64 -31.17 -6.14
CA PHE A 268 24.65 -32.13 -5.60
C PHE A 268 23.27 -32.02 -6.27
N ALA A 269 23.13 -31.17 -7.32
CA ALA A 269 21.92 -31.15 -8.13
C ALA A 269 21.92 -32.39 -9.03
N GLU A 270 21.10 -33.40 -8.69
CA GLU A 270 20.74 -34.53 -9.56
C GLU A 270 19.57 -34.19 -10.48
#